data_542d6f88c669381cdf227e987a5fe47b
#
_entry.id   542d6f88c669381cdf227e987a5fe47b
#
_cell.length_a   1.000
_cell.length_b   1.000
_cell.length_c   1.000
_cell.angle_alpha   90.00
_cell.angle_beta   90.00
_cell.angle_gamma   90.00
#
_symmetry.space_group_name_H-M   'P 1'
#
loop_
_entity.id
_entity.type
_entity.pdbx_description
1 polymer ?
#
loop_
_entity_poly.entity_id
_entity_poly.type
_entity_poly.pdbx_seq_one_letter_code
_entity_poly.pdbx_strand_id
1 'polypeptide(L)'
;MELSTLTAISPVDGRYHHQVQHLNEYFSEYGLMKYRVQVEIEYLLFLEKKKFLSLPANAKKHLEKLSENFGPDEAQQIKHIEATTNHDIKAVEYFLKQELEKCGAAEAKEWIHFGLTSQDINNTAIPLSWKNAIEYDYLPELLNLKTELRLLADKWKDIPMLAHTHGQPASPTRLGKEIMVYVERLENQIEQF
;
A
#
# COMPACT_ATOMS: atom_id res chain seq x y z
N MET A 1 -29.56 -3.13 5.17
CA MET A 1 -29.34 -1.94 4.33
C MET A 1 -28.09 -2.20 3.51
N GLU A 2 -28.17 -2.04 2.20
CA GLU A 2 -26.96 -2.17 1.36
C GLU A 2 -25.98 -1.03 1.64
N LEU A 3 -24.69 -1.29 1.45
CA LEU A 3 -23.63 -0.27 1.61
C LEU A 3 -23.77 0.78 0.51
N SER A 4 -23.85 2.03 0.91
CA SER A 4 -23.93 3.19 0.02
C SER A 4 -23.28 4.39 0.72
N THR A 5 -23.13 5.50 0.02
CA THR A 5 -22.61 6.74 0.63
C THR A 5 -23.44 7.24 1.82
N LEU A 6 -24.74 6.89 1.86
CA LEU A 6 -25.64 7.24 2.96
C LEU A 6 -25.59 6.27 4.14
N THR A 7 -25.24 5.00 3.87
CA THR A 7 -25.25 3.92 4.86
C THR A 7 -23.88 3.54 5.35
N ALA A 8 -22.82 4.08 4.75
CA ALA A 8 -21.43 3.88 5.18
C ALA A 8 -21.20 4.49 6.58
N ILE A 9 -20.55 3.71 7.44
CA ILE A 9 -20.27 4.13 8.83
C ILE A 9 -19.17 5.18 8.86
N SER A 10 -18.18 5.06 7.98
CA SER A 10 -17.07 6.01 7.86
C SER A 10 -17.30 7.00 6.72
N PRO A 11 -17.03 8.30 6.91
CA PRO A 11 -17.01 9.27 5.82
C PRO A 11 -16.01 8.93 4.72
N VAL A 12 -14.92 8.21 5.03
CA VAL A 12 -13.90 7.76 4.08
C VAL A 12 -14.52 6.78 3.08
N ASP A 13 -15.30 5.80 3.56
CA ASP A 13 -15.98 4.81 2.69
C ASP A 13 -17.31 5.32 2.09
N GLY A 14 -17.80 6.45 2.57
CA GLY A 14 -19.02 7.08 2.10
C GLY A 14 -18.75 8.33 1.27
N ARG A 15 -18.94 9.48 1.91
CA ARG A 15 -18.90 10.81 1.28
C ARG A 15 -17.61 11.09 0.50
N TYR A 16 -16.48 10.64 1.01
CA TYR A 16 -15.15 10.90 0.45
C TYR A 16 -14.56 9.72 -0.33
N HIS A 17 -15.29 8.62 -0.48
CA HIS A 17 -14.79 7.41 -1.15
C HIS A 17 -14.16 7.69 -2.52
N HIS A 18 -14.81 8.52 -3.35
CA HIS A 18 -14.30 8.88 -4.68
C HIS A 18 -12.94 9.59 -4.68
N GLN A 19 -12.55 10.22 -3.55
CA GLN A 19 -11.26 10.90 -3.42
C GLN A 19 -10.14 9.94 -2.97
N VAL A 20 -10.50 8.85 -2.29
CA VAL A 20 -9.54 7.94 -1.65
C VAL A 20 -9.60 6.50 -2.19
N GLN A 21 -10.41 6.25 -3.21
CA GLN A 21 -10.60 4.89 -3.74
C GLN A 21 -9.31 4.20 -4.24
N HIS A 22 -8.31 4.98 -4.68
CA HIS A 22 -6.99 4.46 -5.05
C HIS A 22 -6.26 3.79 -3.88
N LEU A 23 -6.55 4.21 -2.64
CA LEU A 23 -5.98 3.62 -1.43
C LEU A 23 -6.53 2.20 -1.14
N ASN A 24 -7.58 1.76 -1.85
CA ASN A 24 -8.09 0.40 -1.75
C ASN A 24 -7.02 -0.64 -2.09
N GLU A 25 -6.09 -0.32 -2.99
CA GLU A 25 -4.97 -1.18 -3.37
C GLU A 25 -4.04 -1.53 -2.20
N TYR A 26 -4.06 -0.72 -1.13
CA TYR A 26 -3.19 -0.86 0.04
C TYR A 26 -3.94 -1.24 1.31
N PHE A 27 -5.09 -0.60 1.58
CA PHE A 27 -5.69 -0.59 2.92
C PHE A 27 -7.05 -1.27 3.01
N SER A 28 -7.61 -1.75 1.89
CA SER A 28 -8.82 -2.57 1.91
C SER A 28 -8.50 -4.03 2.25
N GLU A 29 -9.53 -4.82 2.50
CA GLU A 29 -9.40 -6.28 2.64
C GLU A 29 -8.82 -6.91 1.37
N TYR A 30 -9.21 -6.41 0.19
CA TYR A 30 -8.60 -6.78 -1.09
C TYR A 30 -7.10 -6.46 -1.12
N GLY A 31 -6.71 -5.25 -0.73
CA GLY A 31 -5.30 -4.86 -0.64
C GLY A 31 -4.50 -5.77 0.29
N LEU A 32 -5.03 -6.09 1.47
CA LEU A 32 -4.38 -7.01 2.40
C LEU A 32 -4.19 -8.41 1.80
N MET A 33 -5.20 -8.95 1.10
CA MET A 33 -5.08 -10.24 0.41
C MET A 33 -4.01 -10.21 -0.68
N LYS A 34 -3.97 -9.15 -1.49
CA LYS A 34 -2.95 -8.92 -2.53
C LYS A 34 -1.53 -9.03 -1.96
N TYR A 35 -1.24 -8.32 -0.88
CA TYR A 35 0.08 -8.35 -0.26
C TYR A 35 0.40 -9.70 0.41
N ARG A 36 -0.59 -10.38 0.99
CA ARG A 36 -0.40 -11.72 1.55
C ARG A 36 -0.07 -12.73 0.45
N VAL A 37 -0.78 -12.70 -0.67
CA VAL A 37 -0.49 -13.54 -1.85
C VAL A 37 0.90 -13.26 -2.39
N GLN A 38 1.28 -11.99 -2.53
CA GLN A 38 2.61 -11.61 -2.96
C GLN A 38 3.70 -12.19 -2.05
N VAL A 39 3.57 -12.03 -0.73
CA VAL A 39 4.55 -12.54 0.24
C VAL A 39 4.68 -14.06 0.17
N GLU A 40 3.58 -14.79 0.09
CA GLU A 40 3.60 -16.25 -0.02
C GLU A 40 4.27 -16.72 -1.33
N ILE A 41 3.98 -16.06 -2.45
CA ILE A 41 4.59 -16.38 -3.74
C ILE A 41 6.09 -16.09 -3.71
N GLU A 42 6.49 -14.92 -3.24
CA GLU A 42 7.90 -14.55 -3.16
C GLU A 42 8.68 -15.48 -2.23
N TYR A 43 8.07 -15.90 -1.13
CA TYR A 43 8.66 -16.87 -0.22
C TYR A 43 8.84 -18.24 -0.88
N LEU A 44 7.84 -18.75 -1.60
CA LEU A 44 7.93 -20.00 -2.34
C LEU A 44 9.05 -19.96 -3.40
N LEU A 45 9.12 -18.86 -4.17
CA LEU A 45 10.18 -18.64 -5.16
C LEU A 45 11.56 -18.52 -4.51
N PHE A 46 11.64 -17.93 -3.31
CA PHE A 46 12.87 -17.90 -2.52
C PHE A 46 13.31 -19.30 -2.09
N LEU A 47 12.40 -20.15 -1.63
CA LEU A 47 12.69 -21.55 -1.28
C LEU A 47 13.20 -22.35 -2.50
N GLU A 48 12.60 -22.12 -3.66
CA GLU A 48 13.07 -22.70 -4.93
C GLU A 48 14.49 -22.24 -5.27
N LYS A 49 14.75 -20.92 -5.18
CA LYS A 49 16.10 -20.36 -5.39
C LYS A 49 17.13 -20.95 -4.42
N LYS A 50 16.73 -21.29 -3.21
CA LYS A 50 17.58 -21.98 -2.19
C LYS A 50 17.66 -23.49 -2.40
N LYS A 51 17.01 -24.03 -3.43
CA LYS A 51 17.02 -25.46 -3.81
C LYS A 51 16.34 -26.39 -2.79
N PHE A 52 15.38 -25.89 -2.02
CA PHE A 52 14.54 -26.72 -1.16
C PHE A 52 13.50 -27.50 -1.99
N LEU A 53 13.04 -26.91 -3.09
CA LEU A 53 12.13 -27.54 -4.05
C LEU A 53 12.53 -27.16 -5.48
N SER A 54 11.87 -27.77 -6.45
CA SER A 54 11.99 -27.40 -7.87
C SER A 54 10.61 -27.06 -8.41
N LEU A 55 10.49 -25.92 -9.09
CA LEU A 55 9.27 -25.51 -9.77
C LEU A 55 9.48 -25.55 -11.30
N PRO A 56 8.50 -26.08 -12.04
CA PRO A 56 8.49 -25.94 -13.50
C PRO A 56 8.49 -24.47 -13.94
N ALA A 57 9.14 -24.16 -15.05
CA ALA A 57 9.26 -22.78 -15.53
C ALA A 57 7.91 -22.11 -15.80
N ASN A 58 6.92 -22.87 -16.29
CA ASN A 58 5.55 -22.38 -16.46
C ASN A 58 4.87 -22.05 -15.14
N ALA A 59 5.11 -22.82 -14.07
CA ALA A 59 4.56 -22.55 -12.75
C ALA A 59 5.15 -21.28 -12.15
N LYS A 60 6.46 -21.06 -12.24
CA LYS A 60 7.09 -19.80 -11.81
C LYS A 60 6.48 -18.61 -12.51
N LYS A 61 6.42 -18.65 -13.83
CA LYS A 61 5.83 -17.57 -14.64
C LYS A 61 4.34 -17.34 -14.31
N HIS A 62 3.60 -18.41 -13.99
CA HIS A 62 2.20 -18.28 -13.57
C HIS A 62 2.08 -17.55 -12.23
N LEU A 63 2.88 -17.94 -11.24
CA LEU A 63 2.88 -17.32 -9.92
C LEU A 63 3.32 -15.84 -9.95
N GLU A 64 4.38 -15.55 -10.71
CA GLU A 64 4.82 -14.16 -10.93
C GLU A 64 3.71 -13.31 -11.53
N LYS A 65 3.06 -13.79 -12.59
CA LYS A 65 1.90 -13.14 -13.21
C LYS A 65 0.72 -12.98 -12.27
N LEU A 66 0.44 -13.99 -11.44
CA LEU A 66 -0.62 -13.93 -10.45
C LEU A 66 -0.35 -12.83 -9.42
N SER A 67 0.89 -12.73 -8.93
CA SER A 67 1.29 -11.67 -8.00
C SER A 67 1.18 -10.27 -8.61
N GLU A 68 1.61 -10.10 -9.86
CA GLU A 68 1.57 -8.81 -10.57
C GLU A 68 0.14 -8.36 -10.92
N ASN A 69 -0.73 -9.31 -11.26
CA ASN A 69 -2.08 -9.03 -11.77
C ASN A 69 -3.20 -9.46 -10.82
N PHE A 70 -2.89 -9.65 -9.54
CA PHE A 70 -3.89 -10.01 -8.53
C PHE A 70 -5.02 -8.96 -8.50
N GLY A 71 -6.24 -9.42 -8.71
CA GLY A 71 -7.41 -8.57 -8.84
C GLY A 71 -8.56 -8.96 -7.90
N PRO A 72 -9.68 -8.24 -7.99
CA PRO A 72 -10.88 -8.50 -7.20
C PRO A 72 -11.44 -9.91 -7.38
N ASP A 73 -11.28 -10.52 -8.56
CA ASP A 73 -11.78 -11.88 -8.85
C ASP A 73 -10.99 -12.94 -8.06
N GLU A 74 -9.68 -12.80 -7.96
CA GLU A 74 -8.83 -13.65 -7.13
C GLU A 74 -9.13 -13.46 -5.63
N ALA A 75 -9.32 -12.21 -5.21
CA ALA A 75 -9.73 -11.91 -3.84
C ALA A 75 -11.08 -12.55 -3.49
N GLN A 76 -12.04 -12.53 -4.41
CA GLN A 76 -13.35 -13.17 -4.22
C GLN A 76 -13.23 -14.70 -4.10
N GLN A 77 -12.31 -15.33 -4.86
CA GLN A 77 -12.02 -16.77 -4.72
C GLN A 77 -11.48 -17.09 -3.32
N ILE A 78 -10.54 -16.27 -2.81
CA ILE A 78 -10.01 -16.40 -1.45
C ILE A 78 -11.14 -16.26 -0.42
N LYS A 79 -12.02 -15.26 -0.56
CA LYS A 79 -13.18 -15.09 0.34
C LYS A 79 -14.12 -16.29 0.32
N HIS A 80 -14.33 -16.89 -0.84
CA HIS A 80 -15.15 -18.11 -0.94
C HIS A 80 -14.52 -19.28 -0.18
N ILE A 81 -13.21 -19.46 -0.25
CA ILE A 81 -12.48 -20.47 0.52
C ILE A 81 -12.55 -20.16 2.02
N GLU A 82 -12.36 -18.89 2.39
CA GLU A 82 -12.43 -18.42 3.79
C GLU A 82 -13.79 -18.72 4.44
N ALA A 83 -14.88 -18.56 3.69
CA ALA A 83 -16.22 -18.87 4.19
C ALA A 83 -16.38 -20.34 4.67
N THR A 84 -15.53 -21.24 4.19
CA THR A 84 -15.52 -22.66 4.60
C THR A 84 -14.44 -22.92 5.66
N THR A 85 -13.26 -22.32 5.52
CA THR A 85 -12.12 -22.57 6.43
C THR A 85 -12.22 -21.80 7.74
N ASN A 86 -12.98 -20.69 7.76
CA ASN A 86 -13.05 -19.73 8.85
C ASN A 86 -11.67 -19.20 9.28
N HIS A 87 -10.72 -19.10 8.33
CA HIS A 87 -9.37 -18.66 8.58
C HIS A 87 -8.78 -17.98 7.35
N ASP A 88 -8.47 -16.69 7.46
CA ASP A 88 -8.03 -15.82 6.38
C ASP A 88 -6.72 -16.26 5.70
N ILE A 89 -5.64 -16.44 6.46
CA ILE A 89 -4.34 -16.90 5.91
C ILE A 89 -4.46 -18.30 5.32
N LYS A 90 -5.20 -19.20 5.97
CA LYS A 90 -5.42 -20.55 5.46
C LYS A 90 -6.17 -20.53 4.12
N ALA A 91 -7.07 -19.58 3.92
CA ALA A 91 -7.74 -19.38 2.64
C ALA A 91 -6.75 -18.97 1.53
N VAL A 92 -5.81 -18.08 1.83
CA VAL A 92 -4.71 -17.73 0.91
C VAL A 92 -3.86 -18.94 0.56
N GLU A 93 -3.47 -19.76 1.56
CA GLU A 93 -2.72 -20.99 1.30
C GLU A 93 -3.49 -21.93 0.34
N TYR A 94 -4.76 -22.20 0.60
CA TYR A 94 -5.56 -23.07 -0.26
C TYR A 94 -5.75 -22.51 -1.66
N PHE A 95 -5.95 -21.21 -1.79
CA PHE A 95 -6.00 -20.56 -3.09
C PHE A 95 -4.70 -20.79 -3.88
N LEU A 96 -3.54 -20.55 -3.29
CA LEU A 96 -2.25 -20.77 -3.94
C LEU A 96 -1.98 -22.24 -4.25
N LYS A 97 -2.42 -23.18 -3.40
CA LYS A 97 -2.36 -24.61 -3.67
C LYS A 97 -3.18 -24.99 -4.91
N GLN A 98 -4.37 -24.39 -5.09
CA GLN A 98 -5.18 -24.56 -6.30
C GLN A 98 -4.50 -23.97 -7.54
N GLU A 99 -3.89 -22.80 -7.41
CA GLU A 99 -3.12 -22.18 -8.52
C GLU A 99 -1.92 -23.06 -8.96
N LEU A 100 -1.20 -23.68 -8.01
CA LEU A 100 -0.15 -24.65 -8.32
C LEU A 100 -0.69 -25.89 -9.05
N GLU A 101 -1.86 -26.39 -8.70
CA GLU A 101 -2.51 -27.47 -9.43
C GLU A 101 -2.85 -27.09 -10.88
N LYS A 102 -3.42 -25.91 -11.09
CA LYS A 102 -3.77 -25.41 -12.42
C LYS A 102 -2.56 -25.30 -13.36
N CYS A 103 -1.38 -24.99 -12.82
CA CYS A 103 -0.14 -24.88 -13.61
C CYS A 103 0.72 -26.16 -13.62
N GLY A 104 0.20 -27.29 -13.11
CA GLY A 104 0.88 -28.58 -13.15
C GLY A 104 2.03 -28.73 -12.15
N ALA A 105 2.00 -27.99 -11.04
CA ALA A 105 2.99 -28.02 -9.97
C ALA A 105 2.41 -28.51 -8.63
N ALA A 106 1.47 -29.44 -8.68
CA ALA A 106 0.77 -29.97 -7.50
C ALA A 106 1.72 -30.54 -6.41
N GLU A 107 2.88 -31.07 -6.80
CA GLU A 107 3.89 -31.59 -5.87
C GLU A 107 4.49 -30.50 -4.96
N ALA A 108 4.43 -29.23 -5.38
CA ALA A 108 4.95 -28.11 -4.63
C ALA A 108 3.96 -27.56 -3.58
N LYS A 109 2.75 -28.06 -3.49
CA LYS A 109 1.69 -27.51 -2.63
C LYS A 109 2.06 -27.43 -1.16
N GLU A 110 2.78 -28.42 -0.65
CA GLU A 110 3.17 -28.46 0.76
C GLU A 110 4.33 -27.49 1.10
N TRP A 111 4.89 -26.84 0.09
CA TRP A 111 5.88 -25.77 0.27
C TRP A 111 5.25 -24.37 0.41
N ILE A 112 3.94 -24.23 0.12
CA ILE A 112 3.20 -23.03 0.46
C ILE A 112 3.15 -22.93 1.99
N HIS A 113 3.49 -21.75 2.51
CA HIS A 113 3.51 -21.46 3.96
C HIS A 113 4.46 -22.35 4.77
N PHE A 114 5.44 -22.97 4.12
CA PHE A 114 6.33 -23.93 4.77
C PHE A 114 7.17 -23.30 5.88
N GLY A 115 6.99 -23.78 7.10
CA GLY A 115 7.75 -23.31 8.26
C GLY A 115 7.34 -21.91 8.76
N LEU A 116 6.23 -21.35 8.27
CA LEU A 116 5.71 -20.06 8.68
C LEU A 116 4.47 -20.19 9.58
N THR A 117 4.16 -19.10 10.23
CA THR A 117 2.88 -18.87 10.91
C THR A 117 2.13 -17.72 10.24
N SER A 118 0.84 -17.60 10.50
CA SER A 118 0.02 -16.49 9.96
C SER A 118 0.61 -15.12 10.28
N GLN A 119 1.24 -14.98 11.44
CA GLN A 119 1.83 -13.71 11.86
C GLN A 119 3.09 -13.34 11.05
N ASP A 120 3.86 -14.32 10.58
CA ASP A 120 5.02 -14.06 9.71
C ASP A 120 4.57 -13.42 8.41
N ILE A 121 3.46 -13.90 7.83
CA ILE A 121 2.86 -13.31 6.64
C ILE A 121 2.33 -11.90 6.91
N ASN A 122 1.57 -11.70 7.99
CA ASN A 122 1.00 -10.39 8.31
C ASN A 122 2.10 -9.35 8.61
N ASN A 123 3.13 -9.72 9.37
CA ASN A 123 4.25 -8.84 9.70
C ASN A 123 5.12 -8.47 8.51
N THR A 124 4.96 -9.14 7.38
CA THR A 124 5.64 -8.80 6.12
C THR A 124 4.69 -8.06 5.18
N ALA A 125 3.47 -8.56 4.98
CA ALA A 125 2.49 -8.00 4.05
C ALA A 125 2.03 -6.58 4.45
N ILE A 126 1.73 -6.37 5.73
CA ILE A 126 1.25 -5.06 6.21
C ILE A 126 2.31 -3.97 6.06
N PRO A 127 3.56 -4.14 6.53
CA PRO A 127 4.59 -3.14 6.28
C PRO A 127 4.90 -2.90 4.80
N LEU A 128 4.82 -3.94 3.96
CA LEU A 128 5.00 -3.79 2.51
C LEU A 128 3.89 -2.94 1.89
N SER A 129 2.64 -3.15 2.29
CA SER A 129 1.51 -2.32 1.88
C SER A 129 1.70 -0.85 2.27
N TRP A 130 2.07 -0.60 3.53
CA TRP A 130 2.38 0.75 4.01
C TRP A 130 3.54 1.39 3.25
N LYS A 131 4.62 0.65 3.03
CA LYS A 131 5.76 1.13 2.24
C LYS A 131 5.31 1.59 0.86
N ASN A 132 4.54 0.77 0.15
CA ASN A 132 4.09 1.09 -1.19
C ASN A 132 3.13 2.30 -1.20
N ALA A 133 2.19 2.38 -0.25
CA ALA A 133 1.31 3.53 -0.13
C ALA A 133 2.08 4.84 0.13
N ILE A 134 3.12 4.76 0.94
CA ILE A 134 4.00 5.90 1.21
C ILE A 134 4.80 6.28 -0.03
N GLU A 135 5.44 5.33 -0.69
CA GLU A 135 6.33 5.60 -1.83
C GLU A 135 5.57 6.05 -3.09
N TYR A 136 4.38 5.48 -3.35
CA TYR A 136 3.67 5.71 -4.60
C TYR A 136 2.52 6.71 -4.52
N ASP A 137 1.98 6.98 -3.34
CA ASP A 137 0.89 7.95 -3.15
C ASP A 137 1.25 9.10 -2.23
N TYR A 138 1.62 8.83 -0.98
CA TYR A 138 1.80 9.89 0.02
C TYR A 138 2.99 10.81 -0.30
N LEU A 139 4.15 10.24 -0.60
CA LEU A 139 5.37 11.02 -0.85
C LEU A 139 5.27 11.86 -2.13
N PRO A 140 4.74 11.38 -3.26
CA PRO A 140 4.48 12.21 -4.43
C PRO A 140 3.59 13.42 -4.15
N GLU A 141 2.50 13.24 -3.40
CA GLU A 141 1.60 14.34 -3.03
C GLU A 141 2.28 15.37 -2.11
N LEU A 142 3.10 14.89 -1.18
CA LEU A 142 3.87 15.77 -0.30
C LEU A 142 4.93 16.58 -1.09
N LEU A 143 5.58 15.97 -2.08
CA LEU A 143 6.52 16.65 -2.99
C LEU A 143 5.81 17.67 -3.89
N ASN A 144 4.60 17.37 -4.35
CA ASN A 144 3.76 18.31 -5.08
C ASN A 144 3.42 19.53 -4.21
N LEU A 145 2.96 19.30 -2.98
CA LEU A 145 2.69 20.38 -2.03
C LEU A 145 3.91 21.26 -1.79
N LYS A 146 5.09 20.66 -1.57
CA LYS A 146 6.35 21.39 -1.42
C LYS A 146 6.64 22.26 -2.64
N THR A 147 6.45 21.73 -3.83
CA THR A 147 6.66 22.43 -5.10
C THR A 147 5.73 23.63 -5.24
N GLU A 148 4.45 23.46 -4.98
CA GLU A 148 3.46 24.54 -5.03
C GLU A 148 3.78 25.65 -4.02
N LEU A 149 4.15 25.30 -2.79
CA LEU A 149 4.57 26.28 -1.79
C LEU A 149 5.80 27.06 -2.22
N ARG A 150 6.78 26.40 -2.87
CA ARG A 150 7.98 27.08 -3.41
C ARG A 150 7.62 28.05 -4.53
N LEU A 151 6.73 27.66 -5.44
CA LEU A 151 6.22 28.54 -6.50
C LEU A 151 5.50 29.77 -5.93
N LEU A 152 4.68 29.58 -4.90
CA LEU A 152 4.02 30.71 -4.21
C LEU A 152 5.02 31.61 -3.51
N ALA A 153 6.03 31.05 -2.86
CA ALA A 153 7.10 31.81 -2.21
C ALA A 153 7.86 32.69 -3.21
N ASP A 154 8.23 32.14 -4.36
CA ASP A 154 8.88 32.90 -5.45
C ASP A 154 7.98 33.99 -6.03
N LYS A 155 6.71 33.68 -6.25
CA LYS A 155 5.71 34.63 -6.76
C LYS A 155 5.53 35.83 -5.81
N TRP A 156 5.62 35.60 -4.51
CA TRP A 156 5.33 36.62 -3.48
C TRP A 156 6.59 37.12 -2.75
N LYS A 157 7.78 36.83 -3.26
CA LYS A 157 9.07 37.20 -2.63
C LYS A 157 9.25 38.69 -2.42
N ASP A 158 8.62 39.54 -3.24
CA ASP A 158 8.75 41.00 -3.20
C ASP A 158 7.58 41.69 -2.48
N ILE A 159 6.58 40.95 -1.99
CA ILE A 159 5.46 41.50 -1.25
C ILE A 159 5.89 41.78 0.19
N PRO A 160 5.94 43.06 0.64
CA PRO A 160 6.25 43.40 2.02
C PRO A 160 5.13 42.98 2.94
N MET A 161 5.48 42.50 4.11
CA MET A 161 4.53 42.05 5.12
C MET A 161 5.07 42.43 6.51
N LEU A 162 4.17 42.68 7.45
CA LEU A 162 4.50 42.90 8.85
C LEU A 162 4.34 41.57 9.61
N ALA A 163 5.42 41.10 10.20
CA ALA A 163 5.33 39.95 11.11
C ALA A 163 4.63 40.33 12.43
N HIS A 164 4.09 39.35 13.10
CA HIS A 164 3.44 39.51 14.41
C HIS A 164 4.05 38.55 15.42
N THR A 165 4.19 39.03 16.64
CA THR A 165 4.66 38.22 17.79
C THR A 165 3.69 38.50 18.96
N HIS A 166 3.11 37.46 19.54
CA HIS A 166 2.12 37.57 20.60
C HIS A 166 0.92 38.51 20.25
N GLY A 167 0.51 38.49 18.98
CA GLY A 167 -0.57 39.38 18.49
C GLY A 167 -0.17 40.85 18.30
N GLN A 168 1.10 41.19 18.49
CA GLN A 168 1.65 42.54 18.31
C GLN A 168 2.48 42.65 17.02
N PRO A 169 2.51 43.81 16.37
CA PRO A 169 3.41 44.10 15.28
C PRO A 169 4.87 43.84 15.67
N ALA A 170 5.61 43.15 14.77
CA ALA A 170 7.01 42.83 14.93
C ALA A 170 7.83 43.29 13.72
N SER A 171 8.92 42.65 13.40
CA SER A 171 9.80 43.06 12.31
C SER A 171 9.13 43.02 10.95
N PRO A 172 9.39 43.98 10.04
CA PRO A 172 9.03 43.85 8.64
C PRO A 172 9.69 42.59 8.00
N THR A 173 8.93 41.89 7.18
CA THR A 173 9.37 40.74 6.45
C THR A 173 8.77 40.74 5.04
N ARG A 174 8.87 39.61 4.30
CA ARG A 174 8.28 39.42 2.98
C ARG A 174 7.43 38.15 2.98
N LEU A 175 6.27 38.20 2.32
CA LEU A 175 5.34 37.07 2.29
C LEU A 175 5.98 35.79 1.74
N GLY A 176 6.73 35.90 0.64
CA GLY A 176 7.44 34.74 0.07
C GLY A 176 8.46 34.13 1.03
N LYS A 177 9.18 34.96 1.82
CA LYS A 177 10.10 34.47 2.85
C LYS A 177 9.37 33.66 3.93
N GLU A 178 8.22 34.14 4.37
CA GLU A 178 7.44 33.43 5.40
C GLU A 178 6.94 32.07 4.89
N ILE A 179 6.56 31.96 3.61
CA ILE A 179 6.19 30.70 3.00
C ILE A 179 7.39 29.75 2.85
N MET A 180 8.58 30.26 2.52
CA MET A 180 9.78 29.45 2.43
C MET A 180 10.14 28.72 3.73
N VAL A 181 9.75 29.23 4.89
CA VAL A 181 9.92 28.52 6.17
C VAL A 181 9.19 27.18 6.17
N TYR A 182 8.02 27.10 5.55
CA TYR A 182 7.27 25.83 5.45
C TYR A 182 7.92 24.88 4.44
N VAL A 183 8.45 25.40 3.32
CA VAL A 183 9.19 24.59 2.35
C VAL A 183 10.41 23.95 3.00
N GLU A 184 11.21 24.74 3.73
CA GLU A 184 12.38 24.26 4.46
C GLU A 184 12.03 23.19 5.50
N ARG A 185 10.96 23.41 6.26
CA ARG A 185 10.49 22.43 7.26
C ARG A 185 10.02 21.12 6.61
N LEU A 186 9.28 21.20 5.49
CA LEU A 186 8.86 20.03 4.75
C LEU A 186 10.05 19.26 4.19
N GLU A 187 11.04 19.96 3.63
CA GLU A 187 12.25 19.37 3.08
C GLU A 187 13.01 18.57 4.15
N ASN A 188 13.25 19.19 5.31
CA ASN A 188 13.90 18.54 6.45
C ASN A 188 13.12 17.31 6.98
N GLN A 189 11.78 17.32 6.93
CA GLN A 189 10.97 16.17 7.34
C GLN A 189 10.97 15.07 6.27
N ILE A 190 10.91 15.42 4.99
CA ILE A 190 10.98 14.45 3.89
C ILE A 190 12.32 13.71 3.87
N GLU A 191 13.42 14.37 4.21
CA GLU A 191 14.75 13.75 4.29
C GLU A 191 14.86 12.71 5.43
N GLN A 192 14.01 12.80 6.45
CA GLN A 192 13.97 11.87 7.59
C GLN A 192 13.01 10.70 7.37
N PHE A 193 12.19 10.80 6.35
CA PHE A 193 11.12 9.85 6.06
C PHE A 193 11.56 8.74 5.11
#